data_90fd1f254811158aec91ee523bad3842
#
_entry.id   90fd1f254811158aec91ee523bad3842
#
_cell.length_a   1.000
_cell.length_b   1.000
_cell.length_c   1.000
_cell.angle_alpha   90.00
_cell.angle_beta   90.00
_cell.angle_gamma   90.00
#
_symmetry.space_group_name_H-M   'P 1'
#
loop_
_entity.id
_entity.type
_entity.pdbx_description
1 polymer ?
#
loop_
_entity_poly.entity_id
_entity_poly.type
_entity_poly.pdbx_seq_one_letter_code
_entity_poly.pdbx_strand_id
1 'polypeptide(L)'
;MTGPAPEVATVRLAVRGALADSTVPGQTVLVACSGGPDSLALAAATAFEAPRLGLLTGAVVVDHGLQPNSDQVAAATAEQLHALGLDPVLLRRVEVTGPGGPEAAARRARYTALRQAAAETSADWVLLGHTRDDQAETVLLGLGRGSGPRSIAGMRSVDPPWLRPLLDVDRAATTRACAAEGLIPWQDPHNADRRFVRVRLRLEVLPLLEAVLGGGVAAALARTATLLRQDIDALDDQADRLVEELASATDVSAADLAALPAA
;
A
#
# COMPACT_ATOMS: atom_id res chain seq x y z
N MET A 1 4.06 -34.38 -1.11
CA MET A 1 3.31 -33.09 -1.14
C MET A 1 4.28 -32.05 -1.64
N THR A 2 4.06 -31.54 -2.84
CA THR A 2 4.81 -30.37 -3.36
C THR A 2 4.38 -29.12 -2.59
N GLY A 3 5.34 -28.32 -2.12
CA GLY A 3 5.03 -27.03 -1.47
C GLY A 3 4.29 -26.05 -2.41
N PRO A 4 3.88 -24.88 -1.91
CA PRO A 4 3.25 -23.86 -2.76
C PRO A 4 4.21 -23.39 -3.85
N ALA A 5 3.68 -22.85 -4.95
CA ALA A 5 4.50 -22.21 -5.98
C ALA A 5 5.39 -21.12 -5.35
N PRO A 6 6.62 -20.91 -5.85
CA PRO A 6 7.57 -19.97 -5.23
C PRO A 6 7.01 -18.55 -5.05
N GLU A 7 6.21 -18.08 -6.00
CA GLU A 7 5.59 -16.75 -5.97
C GLU A 7 4.52 -16.66 -4.88
N VAL A 8 3.74 -17.70 -4.70
CA VAL A 8 2.76 -17.81 -3.60
C VAL A 8 3.48 -17.80 -2.25
N ALA A 9 4.58 -18.54 -2.13
CA ALA A 9 5.41 -18.55 -0.93
C ALA A 9 5.98 -17.15 -0.64
N THR A 10 6.46 -16.43 -1.66
CA THR A 10 6.99 -15.06 -1.54
C THR A 10 5.92 -14.10 -1.01
N VAL A 11 4.72 -14.10 -1.58
CA VAL A 11 3.62 -13.23 -1.16
C VAL A 11 3.17 -13.57 0.26
N ARG A 12 3.01 -14.87 0.58
CA ARG A 12 2.64 -15.32 1.94
C ARG A 12 3.68 -14.94 2.98
N LEU A 13 4.97 -15.09 2.67
CA LEU A 13 6.05 -14.70 3.60
C LEU A 13 6.03 -13.20 3.90
N ALA A 14 5.84 -12.37 2.88
CA ALA A 14 5.73 -10.91 3.04
C ALA A 14 4.53 -10.53 3.92
N VAL A 15 3.36 -11.13 3.67
CA VAL A 15 2.16 -10.89 4.47
C VAL A 15 2.33 -11.38 5.90
N ARG A 16 2.88 -12.59 6.09
CA ARG A 16 3.15 -13.15 7.43
C ARG A 16 4.07 -12.24 8.24
N GLY A 17 5.19 -11.80 7.65
CA GLY A 17 6.15 -10.91 8.31
C GLY A 17 5.47 -9.60 8.75
N ALA A 18 4.79 -8.92 7.81
CA ALA A 18 4.11 -7.66 8.11
C ALA A 18 3.03 -7.79 9.21
N LEU A 19 2.25 -8.88 9.19
CA LEU A 19 1.24 -9.13 10.23
C LEU A 19 1.89 -9.46 11.58
N ALA A 20 2.91 -10.33 11.61
CA ALA A 20 3.59 -10.71 12.85
C ALA A 20 4.25 -9.50 13.54
N ASP A 21 4.79 -8.57 12.76
CA ASP A 21 5.46 -7.38 13.28
C ASP A 21 4.49 -6.27 13.74
N SER A 22 3.26 -6.26 13.20
CA SER A 22 2.33 -5.12 13.39
C SER A 22 1.06 -5.45 14.16
N THR A 23 0.74 -6.73 14.38
CA THR A 23 -0.54 -7.15 14.95
C THR A 23 -0.39 -8.03 16.18
N VAL A 24 -1.47 -8.13 16.96
CA VAL A 24 -1.58 -9.07 18.07
C VAL A 24 -2.81 -9.97 17.89
N PRO A 25 -2.81 -11.22 18.42
CA PRO A 25 -3.95 -12.12 18.32
C PRO A 25 -5.26 -11.48 18.80
N GLY A 26 -6.35 -11.77 18.11
CA GLY A 26 -7.67 -11.21 18.38
C GLY A 26 -7.99 -9.92 17.60
N GLN A 27 -6.99 -9.28 16.99
CA GLN A 27 -7.23 -8.11 16.15
C GLN A 27 -7.91 -8.47 14.83
N THR A 28 -8.61 -7.49 14.25
CA THR A 28 -9.28 -7.60 12.96
C THR A 28 -8.47 -6.89 11.87
N VAL A 29 -8.23 -7.57 10.75
CA VAL A 29 -7.57 -7.02 9.57
C VAL A 29 -8.50 -7.05 8.37
N LEU A 30 -8.62 -5.92 7.65
CA LEU A 30 -9.36 -5.84 6.39
C LEU A 30 -8.41 -5.75 5.20
N VAL A 31 -8.70 -6.47 4.13
CA VAL A 31 -7.98 -6.33 2.86
C VAL A 31 -8.74 -5.39 1.94
N ALA A 32 -8.10 -4.29 1.53
CA ALA A 32 -8.64 -3.43 0.47
C ALA A 32 -8.37 -4.06 -0.89
N CYS A 33 -9.40 -4.64 -1.51
CA CYS A 33 -9.29 -5.36 -2.77
C CYS A 33 -9.98 -4.61 -3.91
N SER A 34 -9.26 -4.37 -5.00
CA SER A 34 -9.79 -3.76 -6.24
C SER A 34 -10.11 -4.79 -7.32
N GLY A 35 -9.88 -6.08 -7.07
CA GLY A 35 -9.98 -7.15 -8.07
C GLY A 35 -8.75 -7.29 -8.97
N GLY A 36 -7.79 -6.37 -8.92
CA GLY A 36 -6.52 -6.49 -9.63
C GLY A 36 -5.56 -7.50 -8.99
N PRO A 37 -4.52 -7.96 -9.73
CA PRO A 37 -3.66 -9.06 -9.29
C PRO A 37 -2.98 -8.81 -7.94
N ASP A 38 -2.46 -7.59 -7.70
CA ASP A 38 -1.75 -7.27 -6.47
C ASP A 38 -2.67 -7.38 -5.24
N SER A 39 -3.89 -6.88 -5.35
CA SER A 39 -4.86 -6.92 -4.26
C SER A 39 -5.48 -8.30 -4.03
N LEU A 40 -5.66 -9.10 -5.09
CA LEU A 40 -6.12 -10.48 -4.97
C LEU A 40 -5.05 -11.40 -4.38
N ALA A 41 -3.78 -11.25 -4.81
CA ALA A 41 -2.66 -11.99 -4.21
C ALA A 41 -2.51 -11.65 -2.72
N LEU A 42 -2.65 -10.35 -2.35
CA LEU A 42 -2.68 -9.93 -0.95
C LEU A 42 -3.83 -10.60 -0.19
N ALA A 43 -5.03 -10.62 -0.76
CA ALA A 43 -6.22 -11.21 -0.14
C ALA A 43 -6.04 -12.71 0.12
N ALA A 44 -5.57 -13.47 -0.87
CA ALA A 44 -5.32 -14.90 -0.74
C ALA A 44 -4.25 -15.20 0.32
N ALA A 45 -3.16 -14.44 0.33
CA ALA A 45 -2.11 -14.60 1.33
C ALA A 45 -2.60 -14.24 2.74
N THR A 46 -3.42 -13.19 2.87
CA THR A 46 -3.99 -12.78 4.17
C THR A 46 -4.97 -13.83 4.68
N ALA A 47 -5.87 -14.34 3.86
CA ALA A 47 -6.81 -15.40 4.21
C ALA A 47 -6.08 -16.66 4.69
N PHE A 48 -4.89 -16.95 4.14
CA PHE A 48 -4.08 -18.09 4.55
C PHE A 48 -3.27 -17.83 5.83
N GLU A 49 -2.63 -16.67 5.99
CA GLU A 49 -1.67 -16.40 7.06
C GLU A 49 -2.30 -15.83 8.34
N ALA A 50 -3.28 -14.93 8.21
CA ALA A 50 -3.84 -14.22 9.35
C ALA A 50 -4.54 -15.13 10.38
N PRO A 51 -5.34 -16.15 10.00
CA PRO A 51 -5.91 -17.07 10.98
C PRO A 51 -4.86 -17.86 11.76
N ARG A 52 -3.68 -18.11 11.17
CA ARG A 52 -2.54 -18.77 11.85
C ARG A 52 -1.88 -17.92 12.90
N LEU A 53 -2.08 -16.61 12.80
CA LEU A 53 -1.65 -15.61 13.79
C LEU A 53 -2.78 -15.25 14.79
N GLY A 54 -3.92 -15.93 14.73
CA GLY A 54 -5.06 -15.68 15.59
C GLY A 54 -5.81 -14.39 15.26
N LEU A 55 -5.74 -13.90 14.00
CA LEU A 55 -6.40 -12.69 13.54
C LEU A 55 -7.74 -13.00 12.90
N LEU A 56 -8.69 -12.06 13.04
CA LEU A 56 -9.94 -12.03 12.30
C LEU A 56 -9.72 -11.33 10.95
N THR A 57 -10.34 -11.83 9.88
CA THR A 57 -10.07 -11.34 8.52
C THR A 57 -11.34 -10.98 7.79
N GLY A 58 -11.33 -9.81 7.12
CA GLY A 58 -12.38 -9.40 6.20
C GLY A 58 -11.79 -8.70 4.99
N ALA A 59 -12.66 -8.21 4.12
CA ALA A 59 -12.25 -7.46 2.93
C ALA A 59 -13.18 -6.30 2.61
N VAL A 60 -12.65 -5.32 1.87
CA VAL A 60 -13.42 -4.18 1.37
C VAL A 60 -13.15 -4.02 -0.12
N VAL A 61 -14.22 -4.05 -0.91
CA VAL A 61 -14.20 -3.72 -2.34
C VAL A 61 -14.81 -2.34 -2.52
N VAL A 62 -14.06 -1.41 -3.12
CA VAL A 62 -14.54 -0.05 -3.39
C VAL A 62 -14.81 0.10 -4.88
N ASP A 63 -16.10 0.28 -5.21
CA ASP A 63 -16.56 0.60 -6.57
C ASP A 63 -16.61 2.12 -6.76
N HIS A 64 -15.79 2.63 -7.67
CA HIS A 64 -15.73 4.06 -7.99
C HIS A 64 -16.77 4.50 -9.02
N GLY A 65 -17.51 3.57 -9.64
CA GLY A 65 -18.50 3.87 -10.67
C GLY A 65 -17.95 4.53 -11.94
N LEU A 66 -16.63 4.48 -12.16
CA LEU A 66 -15.96 5.20 -13.26
C LEU A 66 -15.95 4.41 -14.57
N GLN A 67 -16.30 3.13 -14.53
CA GLN A 67 -16.28 2.26 -15.69
C GLN A 67 -17.63 1.60 -15.91
N PRO A 68 -18.02 1.31 -17.15
CA PRO A 68 -19.17 0.45 -17.43
C PRO A 68 -19.00 -0.90 -16.70
N ASN A 69 -20.07 -1.39 -16.09
CA ASN A 69 -20.11 -2.67 -15.36
C ASN A 69 -19.16 -2.75 -14.13
N SER A 70 -18.74 -1.62 -13.57
CA SER A 70 -17.89 -1.62 -12.36
C SER A 70 -18.55 -2.33 -11.17
N ASP A 71 -19.87 -2.28 -11.07
CA ASP A 71 -20.67 -3.02 -10.10
C ASP A 71 -20.55 -4.54 -10.26
N GLN A 72 -20.56 -5.05 -11.50
CA GLN A 72 -20.37 -6.48 -11.79
C GLN A 72 -18.95 -6.93 -11.44
N VAL A 73 -17.94 -6.10 -11.74
CA VAL A 73 -16.56 -6.34 -11.36
C VAL A 73 -16.40 -6.39 -9.83
N ALA A 74 -17.03 -5.45 -9.13
CA ALA A 74 -17.01 -5.42 -7.68
C ALA A 74 -17.69 -6.65 -7.07
N ALA A 75 -18.83 -7.07 -7.62
CA ALA A 75 -19.54 -8.28 -7.20
C ALA A 75 -18.70 -9.54 -7.41
N ALA A 76 -18.13 -9.74 -8.61
CA ALA A 76 -17.28 -10.88 -8.93
C ALA A 76 -16.01 -10.92 -8.05
N THR A 77 -15.47 -9.74 -7.72
CA THR A 77 -14.35 -9.63 -6.77
C THR A 77 -14.78 -10.10 -5.38
N ALA A 78 -15.95 -9.65 -4.90
CA ALA A 78 -16.47 -10.04 -3.59
C ALA A 78 -16.71 -11.56 -3.50
N GLU A 79 -17.23 -12.18 -4.56
CA GLU A 79 -17.41 -13.63 -4.64
C GLU A 79 -16.07 -14.38 -4.48
N GLN A 80 -15.02 -13.93 -5.16
CA GLN A 80 -13.68 -14.52 -4.99
C GLN A 80 -13.16 -14.36 -3.55
N LEU A 81 -13.38 -13.20 -2.92
CA LEU A 81 -12.95 -12.95 -1.55
C LEU A 81 -13.69 -13.83 -0.54
N HIS A 82 -14.99 -14.03 -0.71
CA HIS A 82 -15.75 -14.99 0.09
C HIS A 82 -15.25 -16.43 -0.12
N ALA A 83 -14.96 -16.82 -1.37
CA ALA A 83 -14.41 -18.15 -1.66
C ALA A 83 -13.03 -18.39 -1.02
N LEU A 84 -12.25 -17.32 -0.79
CA LEU A 84 -11.00 -17.37 -0.04
C LEU A 84 -11.21 -17.48 1.49
N GLY A 85 -12.44 -17.32 1.99
CA GLY A 85 -12.77 -17.39 3.41
C GLY A 85 -12.64 -16.07 4.16
N LEU A 86 -12.61 -14.92 3.46
CA LEU A 86 -12.66 -13.62 4.11
C LEU A 86 -14.10 -13.26 4.49
N ASP A 87 -14.31 -12.85 5.73
CA ASP A 87 -15.62 -12.46 6.26
C ASP A 87 -15.45 -11.41 7.38
N PRO A 88 -16.16 -10.25 7.31
CA PRO A 88 -17.09 -9.83 6.26
C PRO A 88 -16.40 -9.37 4.97
N VAL A 89 -17.09 -9.45 3.85
CA VAL A 89 -16.71 -8.78 2.60
C VAL A 89 -17.66 -7.62 2.34
N LEU A 90 -17.13 -6.42 2.41
CA LEU A 90 -17.91 -5.19 2.29
C LEU A 90 -17.78 -4.59 0.90
N LEU A 91 -18.89 -4.38 0.18
CA LEU A 91 -18.91 -3.60 -1.05
C LEU A 91 -19.26 -2.15 -0.72
N ARG A 92 -18.47 -1.21 -1.23
CA ARG A 92 -18.68 0.24 -1.04
C ARG A 92 -18.66 0.94 -2.38
N ARG A 93 -19.81 1.46 -2.79
CA ARG A 93 -19.90 2.37 -3.93
C ARG A 93 -19.61 3.79 -3.46
N VAL A 94 -18.73 4.51 -4.19
CA VAL A 94 -18.32 5.86 -3.83
C VAL A 94 -18.57 6.81 -5.00
N GLU A 95 -18.88 8.06 -4.67
CA GLU A 95 -18.92 9.14 -5.65
C GLU A 95 -17.55 9.82 -5.74
N VAL A 96 -17.05 9.97 -6.96
CA VAL A 96 -15.75 10.58 -7.21
C VAL A 96 -15.95 12.07 -7.50
N THR A 97 -15.88 12.88 -6.45
CA THR A 97 -16.07 14.34 -6.51
C THR A 97 -14.95 15.08 -5.79
N GLY A 98 -14.75 16.36 -6.13
CA GLY A 98 -13.86 17.27 -5.42
C GLY A 98 -12.58 17.68 -6.18
N PRO A 99 -11.74 18.53 -5.58
CA PRO A 99 -10.60 19.19 -6.24
C PRO A 99 -9.44 18.24 -6.53
N GLY A 100 -8.52 18.67 -7.42
CA GLY A 100 -7.25 17.97 -7.69
C GLY A 100 -7.30 16.94 -8.80
N GLY A 101 -8.37 16.93 -9.59
CA GLY A 101 -8.54 16.01 -10.72
C GLY A 101 -9.11 14.64 -10.34
N PRO A 102 -9.52 13.82 -11.36
CA PRO A 102 -10.25 12.57 -11.14
C PRO A 102 -9.49 11.55 -10.30
N GLU A 103 -8.17 11.40 -10.53
CA GLU A 103 -7.32 10.44 -9.79
C GLU A 103 -7.24 10.80 -8.30
N ALA A 104 -7.00 12.07 -7.98
CA ALA A 104 -6.94 12.52 -6.59
C ALA A 104 -8.29 12.42 -5.88
N ALA A 105 -9.39 12.72 -6.59
CA ALA A 105 -10.75 12.58 -6.08
C ALA A 105 -11.09 11.10 -5.80
N ALA A 106 -10.82 10.21 -6.76
CA ALA A 106 -11.02 8.76 -6.59
C ALA A 106 -10.20 8.20 -5.41
N ARG A 107 -8.94 8.65 -5.29
CA ARG A 107 -8.08 8.26 -4.16
C ARG A 107 -8.68 8.72 -2.82
N ARG A 108 -9.12 9.97 -2.69
CA ARG A 108 -9.76 10.46 -1.45
C ARG A 108 -11.02 9.66 -1.11
N ALA A 109 -11.92 9.48 -2.09
CA ALA A 109 -13.14 8.71 -1.90
C ALA A 109 -12.85 7.28 -1.43
N ARG A 110 -11.86 6.61 -2.05
CA ARG A 110 -11.41 5.28 -1.64
C ARG A 110 -10.95 5.26 -0.18
N TYR A 111 -10.03 6.15 0.22
CA TYR A 111 -9.52 6.15 1.59
C TYR A 111 -10.60 6.49 2.62
N THR A 112 -11.58 7.33 2.27
CA THR A 112 -12.74 7.61 3.12
C THR A 112 -13.59 6.35 3.32
N ALA A 113 -13.93 5.63 2.24
CA ALA A 113 -14.69 4.40 2.31
C ALA A 113 -13.97 3.31 3.11
N LEU A 114 -12.65 3.19 2.95
CA LEU A 114 -11.84 2.23 3.70
C LEU A 114 -11.82 2.54 5.21
N ARG A 115 -11.69 3.83 5.61
CA ARG A 115 -11.78 4.23 7.02
C ARG A 115 -13.18 3.94 7.62
N GLN A 116 -14.24 4.21 6.86
CA GLN A 116 -15.60 3.90 7.30
C GLN A 116 -15.79 2.40 7.49
N ALA A 117 -15.31 1.59 6.56
CA ALA A 117 -15.36 0.13 6.67
C ALA A 117 -14.56 -0.38 7.87
N ALA A 118 -13.38 0.17 8.12
CA ALA A 118 -12.59 -0.19 9.30
C ALA A 118 -13.32 0.17 10.61
N ALA A 119 -13.94 1.35 10.70
CA ALA A 119 -14.71 1.75 11.87
C ALA A 119 -15.95 0.87 12.09
N GLU A 120 -16.67 0.53 11.01
CA GLU A 120 -17.87 -0.33 11.05
C GLU A 120 -17.57 -1.76 11.56
N THR A 121 -16.42 -2.29 11.17
CA THR A 121 -15.98 -3.64 11.54
C THR A 121 -15.07 -3.67 12.76
N SER A 122 -14.76 -2.52 13.35
CA SER A 122 -13.76 -2.38 14.41
C SER A 122 -12.39 -2.97 13.99
N ALA A 123 -12.04 -2.82 12.71
CA ALA A 123 -10.78 -3.34 12.22
C ALA A 123 -9.60 -2.45 12.67
N ASP A 124 -8.58 -3.10 13.21
CA ASP A 124 -7.35 -2.45 13.66
C ASP A 124 -6.48 -2.04 12.46
N TRP A 125 -6.51 -2.83 11.38
CA TRP A 125 -5.66 -2.64 10.22
C TRP A 125 -6.41 -2.80 8.91
N VAL A 126 -5.99 -2.00 7.92
CA VAL A 126 -6.41 -2.12 6.51
C VAL A 126 -5.18 -2.37 5.64
N LEU A 127 -5.14 -3.55 5.02
CA LEU A 127 -4.05 -4.00 4.18
C LEU A 127 -4.23 -3.47 2.75
N LEU A 128 -3.17 -2.90 2.19
CA LEU A 128 -3.15 -2.29 0.86
C LEU A 128 -2.14 -3.02 -0.04
N GLY A 129 -2.57 -3.46 -1.23
CA GLY A 129 -1.77 -4.22 -2.19
C GLY A 129 -0.81 -3.36 -3.02
N HIS A 130 -0.08 -2.43 -2.41
CA HIS A 130 0.98 -1.69 -3.08
C HIS A 130 2.25 -2.54 -3.16
N THR A 131 2.84 -2.58 -4.33
CA THR A 131 4.04 -3.38 -4.64
C THR A 131 5.31 -2.53 -4.69
N ARG A 132 6.47 -3.19 -4.86
CA ARG A 132 7.75 -2.54 -5.09
C ARG A 132 7.74 -1.64 -6.32
N ASP A 133 7.01 -2.04 -7.34
CA ASP A 133 6.83 -1.23 -8.57
C ASP A 133 6.08 0.06 -8.26
N ASP A 134 5.03 0.02 -7.42
CA ASP A 134 4.31 1.23 -6.98
C ASP A 134 5.19 2.14 -6.12
N GLN A 135 6.11 1.56 -5.35
CA GLN A 135 7.10 2.30 -4.58
C GLN A 135 8.05 3.05 -5.52
N ALA A 136 8.60 2.37 -6.53
CA ALA A 136 9.46 2.98 -7.54
C ALA A 136 8.75 4.12 -8.30
N GLU A 137 7.50 3.91 -8.73
CA GLU A 137 6.68 4.96 -9.36
C GLU A 137 6.52 6.17 -8.41
N THR A 138 6.30 5.94 -7.11
CA THR A 138 6.12 7.01 -6.13
C THR A 138 7.40 7.80 -5.90
N VAL A 139 8.55 7.14 -5.86
CA VAL A 139 9.88 7.78 -5.78
C VAL A 139 10.13 8.68 -6.99
N LEU A 140 9.90 8.16 -8.20
CA LEU A 140 10.08 8.93 -9.44
C LEU A 140 9.14 10.16 -9.49
N LEU A 141 7.91 10.02 -9.03
CA LEU A 141 6.99 11.16 -8.91
C LEU A 141 7.47 12.20 -7.90
N GLY A 142 8.04 11.75 -6.78
CA GLY A 142 8.63 12.63 -5.76
C GLY A 142 9.81 13.41 -6.30
N LEU A 143 10.72 12.72 -6.99
CA LEU A 143 11.88 13.32 -7.65
C LEU A 143 11.46 14.37 -8.69
N GLY A 144 10.52 14.02 -9.57
CA GLY A 144 10.03 14.92 -10.62
C GLY A 144 9.32 16.18 -10.11
N ARG A 145 8.81 16.15 -8.87
CA ARG A 145 8.16 17.31 -8.23
C ARG A 145 9.11 18.19 -7.41
N GLY A 146 10.32 17.73 -7.14
CA GLY A 146 11.27 18.45 -6.30
C GLY A 146 10.78 18.68 -4.87
N SER A 147 9.90 17.81 -4.35
CA SER A 147 9.16 18.02 -3.09
C SER A 147 9.96 17.64 -1.83
N GLY A 148 11.28 17.50 -1.94
CA GLY A 148 12.17 17.21 -0.81
C GLY A 148 12.21 15.74 -0.37
N PRO A 149 13.02 15.42 0.66
CA PRO A 149 13.32 14.06 1.09
C PRO A 149 12.08 13.24 1.45
N ARG A 150 11.13 13.82 2.18
CA ARG A 150 9.88 13.14 2.59
C ARG A 150 9.06 12.62 1.41
N SER A 151 9.08 13.31 0.26
CA SER A 151 8.36 12.89 -0.93
C SER A 151 9.06 11.75 -1.68
N ILE A 152 10.40 11.72 -1.61
CA ILE A 152 11.25 10.69 -2.24
C ILE A 152 11.28 9.42 -1.36
N ALA A 153 11.09 9.54 -0.05
CA ALA A 153 11.03 8.42 0.88
C ALA A 153 9.83 7.47 0.63
N GLY A 154 9.01 7.73 -0.38
CA GLY A 154 7.97 6.83 -0.84
C GLY A 154 6.86 6.58 0.18
N MET A 155 6.21 5.41 0.08
CA MET A 155 5.15 4.98 0.99
C MET A 155 5.76 4.28 2.22
N ARG A 156 5.17 4.50 3.40
CA ARG A 156 5.48 3.71 4.60
C ARG A 156 4.87 2.31 4.48
N SER A 157 5.59 1.29 4.94
CA SER A 157 5.04 -0.08 5.07
C SER A 157 3.96 -0.11 6.15
N VAL A 158 4.21 0.56 7.27
CA VAL A 158 3.30 0.72 8.41
C VAL A 158 2.97 2.20 8.57
N ASP A 159 1.67 2.54 8.58
CA ASP A 159 1.14 3.90 8.68
C ASP A 159 -0.31 3.79 9.20
N PRO A 160 -0.52 3.55 10.49
CA PRO A 160 -1.81 3.15 11.03
C PRO A 160 -2.97 4.03 10.58
N PRO A 161 -4.11 3.45 10.18
CA PRO A 161 -4.43 2.01 10.21
C PRO A 161 -3.97 1.24 8.94
N TRP A 162 -3.09 1.80 8.13
CA TRP A 162 -2.67 1.23 6.84
C TRP A 162 -1.44 0.34 6.99
N LEU A 163 -1.53 -0.87 6.44
CA LEU A 163 -0.40 -1.79 6.32
C LEU A 163 -0.18 -2.14 4.84
N ARG A 164 1.07 -2.15 4.39
CA ARG A 164 1.44 -2.43 2.99
C ARG A 164 2.46 -3.57 2.92
N PRO A 165 2.00 -4.81 3.03
CA PRO A 165 2.89 -5.96 3.15
C PRO A 165 3.74 -6.23 1.90
N LEU A 166 3.29 -5.76 0.72
CA LEU A 166 3.89 -6.12 -0.56
C LEU A 166 4.87 -5.07 -1.12
N LEU A 167 5.30 -4.07 -0.33
CA LEU A 167 6.19 -3.01 -0.81
C LEU A 167 7.56 -3.52 -1.28
N ASP A 168 7.99 -4.71 -0.85
CA ASP A 168 9.23 -5.35 -1.29
C ASP A 168 8.99 -6.46 -2.33
N VAL A 169 7.74 -6.75 -2.66
CA VAL A 169 7.34 -7.78 -3.64
C VAL A 169 7.11 -7.13 -5.00
N ASP A 170 7.67 -7.71 -6.07
CA ASP A 170 7.43 -7.21 -7.42
C ASP A 170 6.04 -7.61 -7.94
N ARG A 171 5.50 -6.78 -8.84
CA ARG A 171 4.17 -7.00 -9.45
C ARG A 171 4.12 -8.29 -10.27
N ALA A 172 5.21 -8.72 -10.85
CA ALA A 172 5.26 -9.98 -11.59
C ALA A 172 5.05 -11.18 -10.67
N ALA A 173 5.57 -11.14 -9.43
CA ALA A 173 5.33 -12.18 -8.44
C ALA A 173 3.85 -12.24 -8.01
N THR A 174 3.19 -11.10 -7.77
CA THR A 174 1.76 -11.08 -7.42
C THR A 174 0.89 -11.62 -8.54
N THR A 175 1.19 -11.26 -9.79
CA THR A 175 0.49 -11.78 -10.97
C THR A 175 0.64 -13.29 -11.11
N ARG A 176 1.86 -13.82 -10.95
CA ARG A 176 2.09 -15.27 -11.00
C ARG A 176 1.49 -16.00 -9.81
N ALA A 177 1.48 -15.39 -8.62
CA ALA A 177 0.81 -15.96 -7.45
C ALA A 177 -0.70 -16.13 -7.68
N CYS A 178 -1.38 -15.11 -8.25
CA CYS A 178 -2.79 -15.22 -8.63
C CYS A 178 -3.03 -16.38 -9.60
N ALA A 179 -2.21 -16.50 -10.65
CA ALA A 179 -2.34 -17.59 -11.62
C ALA A 179 -2.13 -18.98 -10.99
N ALA A 180 -1.15 -19.09 -10.08
CA ALA A 180 -0.87 -20.34 -9.37
C ALA A 180 -1.97 -20.76 -8.38
N GLU A 181 -2.73 -19.80 -7.85
CA GLU A 181 -3.88 -20.05 -6.96
C GLU A 181 -5.23 -20.08 -7.69
N GLY A 182 -5.22 -19.97 -9.03
CA GLY A 182 -6.44 -20.05 -9.86
C GLY A 182 -7.35 -18.84 -9.71
N LEU A 183 -6.84 -17.70 -9.21
CA LEU A 183 -7.59 -16.46 -9.11
C LEU A 183 -7.73 -15.78 -10.47
N ILE A 184 -8.83 -15.06 -10.66
CA ILE A 184 -9.15 -14.38 -11.93
C ILE A 184 -9.09 -12.85 -11.70
N PRO A 185 -7.91 -12.21 -11.91
CA PRO A 185 -7.78 -10.78 -11.73
C PRO A 185 -8.52 -10.00 -12.81
N TRP A 186 -9.21 -8.94 -12.40
CA TRP A 186 -9.74 -7.97 -13.33
C TRP A 186 -8.63 -7.10 -13.92
N GLN A 187 -8.68 -6.96 -15.23
CA GLN A 187 -7.78 -6.11 -16.01
C GLN A 187 -8.41 -4.72 -16.18
N ASP A 188 -8.11 -3.79 -15.28
CA ASP A 188 -8.63 -2.42 -15.39
C ASP A 188 -8.05 -1.71 -16.63
N PRO A 189 -8.89 -1.28 -17.60
CA PRO A 189 -8.41 -0.55 -18.77
C PRO A 189 -7.65 0.74 -18.44
N HIS A 190 -7.92 1.38 -17.31
CA HIS A 190 -7.16 2.54 -16.84
C HIS A 190 -5.69 2.24 -16.57
N ASN A 191 -5.33 0.99 -16.28
CA ASN A 191 -3.94 0.57 -16.09
C ASN A 191 -3.10 0.62 -17.37
N ALA A 192 -3.73 0.73 -18.53
CA ALA A 192 -3.06 0.91 -19.84
C ALA A 192 -3.19 2.34 -20.38
N ASP A 193 -3.94 3.23 -19.72
CA ASP A 193 -4.23 4.56 -20.20
C ASP A 193 -3.07 5.53 -19.95
N ARG A 194 -2.32 5.84 -21.01
CA ARG A 194 -1.14 6.74 -20.98
C ARG A 194 -1.45 8.21 -20.67
N ARG A 195 -2.70 8.60 -20.51
CA ARG A 195 -3.07 9.92 -19.96
C ARG A 195 -2.66 10.06 -18.50
N PHE A 196 -2.55 8.93 -17.78
CA PHE A 196 -2.11 8.92 -16.38
C PHE A 196 -0.58 8.86 -16.26
N VAL A 197 -0.01 9.77 -15.50
CA VAL A 197 1.46 9.87 -15.32
C VAL A 197 2.05 8.57 -14.74
N ARG A 198 1.37 7.92 -13.79
CA ARG A 198 1.81 6.64 -13.21
C ARG A 198 1.88 5.53 -14.25
N VAL A 199 0.93 5.47 -15.18
CA VAL A 199 0.92 4.50 -16.27
C VAL A 199 2.12 4.73 -17.20
N ARG A 200 2.43 5.99 -17.51
CA ARG A 200 3.61 6.33 -18.33
C ARG A 200 4.92 5.98 -17.60
N LEU A 201 5.03 6.27 -16.31
CA LEU A 201 6.20 5.86 -15.53
C LEU A 201 6.41 4.33 -15.60
N ARG A 202 5.35 3.56 -15.44
CA ARG A 202 5.37 2.09 -15.49
C ARG A 202 5.72 1.54 -16.86
N LEU A 203 5.10 2.06 -17.92
CA LEU A 203 5.18 1.47 -19.26
C LEU A 203 6.30 2.07 -20.13
N GLU A 204 6.79 3.26 -19.82
CA GLU A 204 7.76 3.99 -20.64
C GLU A 204 9.06 4.25 -19.86
N VAL A 205 8.97 4.86 -18.68
CA VAL A 205 10.15 5.38 -17.98
C VAL A 205 10.92 4.27 -17.26
N LEU A 206 10.24 3.47 -16.42
CA LEU A 206 10.90 2.38 -15.71
C LEU A 206 11.56 1.37 -16.66
N PRO A 207 10.90 0.89 -17.73
CA PRO A 207 11.57 0.00 -18.69
C PRO A 207 12.78 0.64 -19.38
N LEU A 208 12.72 1.94 -19.69
CA LEU A 208 13.86 2.66 -20.24
C LEU A 208 15.02 2.73 -19.25
N LEU A 209 14.74 3.06 -17.98
CA LEU A 209 15.75 3.09 -16.93
C LEU A 209 16.35 1.69 -16.69
N GLU A 210 15.54 0.63 -16.67
CA GLU A 210 16.02 -0.74 -16.56
C GLU A 210 16.98 -1.10 -17.70
N ALA A 211 16.64 -0.72 -18.94
CA ALA A 211 17.48 -0.98 -20.10
C ALA A 211 18.81 -0.20 -20.08
N VAL A 212 18.77 1.07 -19.67
CA VAL A 212 19.96 1.97 -19.68
C VAL A 212 20.89 1.68 -18.50
N LEU A 213 20.35 1.38 -17.31
CA LEU A 213 21.11 1.19 -16.07
C LEU A 213 21.43 -0.28 -15.75
N GLY A 214 21.11 -1.21 -16.66
CA GLY A 214 21.51 -2.62 -16.54
C GLY A 214 20.62 -3.46 -15.62
N GLY A 215 19.40 -3.01 -15.32
CA GLY A 215 18.40 -3.76 -14.55
C GLY A 215 18.40 -3.48 -13.04
N GLY A 216 17.33 -3.87 -12.37
CA GLY A 216 17.16 -3.74 -10.92
C GLY A 216 16.84 -2.32 -10.42
N VAL A 217 16.42 -1.42 -11.31
CA VAL A 217 16.14 -0.01 -11.00
C VAL A 217 14.96 0.13 -10.02
N ALA A 218 13.87 -0.59 -10.26
CA ALA A 218 12.72 -0.53 -9.36
C ALA A 218 13.11 -0.95 -7.93
N ALA A 219 13.92 -2.01 -7.79
CA ALA A 219 14.43 -2.46 -6.50
C ALA A 219 15.40 -1.44 -5.87
N ALA A 220 16.25 -0.79 -6.67
CA ALA A 220 17.18 0.24 -6.19
C ALA A 220 16.41 1.48 -5.68
N LEU A 221 15.40 1.95 -6.42
CA LEU A 221 14.55 3.06 -6.01
C LEU A 221 13.80 2.74 -4.70
N ALA A 222 13.25 1.55 -4.57
CA ALA A 222 12.56 1.11 -3.35
C ALA A 222 13.53 1.08 -2.14
N ARG A 223 14.74 0.52 -2.31
CA ARG A 223 15.77 0.53 -1.24
C ARG A 223 16.18 1.95 -0.84
N THR A 224 16.39 2.84 -1.81
CA THR A 224 16.71 4.25 -1.54
C THR A 224 15.61 4.93 -0.75
N ALA A 225 14.34 4.67 -1.10
CA ALA A 225 13.21 5.19 -0.36
C ALA A 225 13.17 4.68 1.09
N THR A 226 13.48 3.40 1.33
CA THR A 226 13.54 2.81 2.67
C THR A 226 14.65 3.44 3.51
N LEU A 227 15.87 3.58 2.96
CA LEU A 227 16.98 4.21 3.67
C LEU A 227 16.67 5.66 4.02
N LEU A 228 16.17 6.42 3.04
CA LEU A 228 15.78 7.82 3.26
C LEU A 228 14.66 7.95 4.31
N ARG A 229 13.75 6.97 4.37
CA ARG A 229 12.71 6.92 5.40
C ARG A 229 13.31 6.73 6.79
N GLN A 230 14.27 5.81 6.93
CA GLN A 230 14.99 5.57 8.19
C GLN A 230 15.71 6.83 8.67
N ASP A 231 16.38 7.54 7.76
CA ASP A 231 17.05 8.80 8.09
C ASP A 231 16.06 9.88 8.56
N ILE A 232 14.92 10.01 7.85
CA ILE A 232 13.86 10.95 8.23
C ILE A 232 13.26 10.59 9.59
N ASP A 233 12.95 9.33 9.83
CA ASP A 233 12.34 8.89 11.09
C ASP A 233 13.32 9.12 12.27
N ALA A 234 14.63 8.88 12.08
CA ALA A 234 15.64 9.18 13.09
C ALA A 234 15.75 10.69 13.39
N LEU A 235 15.61 11.54 12.37
CA LEU A 235 15.60 13.00 12.55
C LEU A 235 14.30 13.47 13.23
N ASP A 236 13.16 12.89 12.87
CA ASP A 236 11.87 13.20 13.51
C ASP A 236 11.91 12.81 15.01
N ASP A 237 12.43 11.61 15.34
CA ASP A 237 12.62 11.18 16.73
C ASP A 237 13.57 12.11 17.53
N GLN A 238 14.58 12.67 16.89
CA GLN A 238 15.46 13.65 17.53
C GLN A 238 14.73 14.98 17.76
N ALA A 239 13.97 15.44 16.77
CA ALA A 239 13.19 16.66 16.89
C ALA A 239 12.14 16.55 18.01
N ASP A 240 11.43 15.42 18.08
CA ASP A 240 10.41 15.17 19.11
C ASP A 240 11.03 15.19 20.51
N ARG A 241 12.19 14.56 20.71
CA ARG A 241 12.94 14.63 22.00
C ARG A 241 13.32 16.05 22.38
N LEU A 242 13.82 16.83 21.43
CA LEU A 242 14.15 18.25 21.69
C LEU A 242 12.91 19.07 22.05
N VAL A 243 11.78 18.82 21.39
CA VAL A 243 10.50 19.47 21.73
C VAL A 243 10.05 19.11 23.15
N GLU A 244 10.17 17.84 23.57
CA GLU A 244 9.83 17.40 24.92
C GLU A 244 10.75 18.03 25.98
N GLU A 245 12.08 18.09 25.71
CA GLU A 245 13.05 18.76 26.57
C GLU A 245 12.72 20.25 26.74
N LEU A 246 12.44 20.96 25.64
CA LEU A 246 12.06 22.37 25.67
C LEU A 246 10.71 22.60 26.36
N ALA A 247 9.73 21.72 26.14
CA ALA A 247 8.42 21.83 26.79
C ALA A 247 8.47 21.61 28.31
N SER A 248 9.48 20.87 28.79
CA SER A 248 9.71 20.64 30.22
C SER A 248 10.52 21.75 30.90
N ALA A 249 11.19 22.62 30.13
CA ALA A 249 11.97 23.73 30.64
C ALA A 249 11.04 24.86 31.14
N THR A 250 11.37 25.43 32.30
CA THR A 250 10.57 26.52 32.92
C THR A 250 10.70 27.83 32.15
N ASP A 251 11.78 28.00 31.38
CA ASP A 251 12.07 29.18 30.57
C ASP A 251 12.87 28.77 29.34
N VAL A 252 12.43 29.12 28.13
CA VAL A 252 13.11 28.84 26.87
C VAL A 252 13.49 30.15 26.22
N SER A 253 14.79 30.42 26.13
CA SER A 253 15.31 31.63 25.52
C SER A 253 15.37 31.54 23.98
N ALA A 254 15.35 32.71 23.32
CA ALA A 254 15.56 32.78 21.86
C ALA A 254 16.96 32.25 21.46
N ALA A 255 17.94 32.29 22.38
CA ALA A 255 19.28 31.75 22.15
C ALA A 255 19.25 30.19 22.14
N ASP A 256 18.46 29.57 23.00
CA ASP A 256 18.28 28.10 23.04
C ASP A 256 17.64 27.61 21.73
N LEU A 257 16.63 28.32 21.23
CA LEU A 257 15.99 28.02 19.95
C LEU A 257 16.94 28.22 18.75
N ALA A 258 17.78 29.27 18.80
CA ALA A 258 18.75 29.52 17.73
C ALA A 258 19.92 28.51 17.70
N ALA A 259 20.17 27.80 18.79
CA ALA A 259 21.19 26.76 18.88
C ALA A 259 20.72 25.40 18.34
N LEU A 260 19.42 25.24 18.04
CA LEU A 260 18.89 24.01 17.46
C LEU A 260 19.39 23.81 16.03
N PRO A 261 19.62 22.55 15.60
CA PRO A 261 19.96 22.27 14.22
C PRO A 261 18.88 22.79 13.28
N ALA A 262 19.28 23.42 12.17
CA ALA A 262 18.35 23.77 11.10
C ALA A 262 17.84 22.48 10.43
N ALA A 263 16.51 22.35 10.34
CA ALA A 263 15.86 21.19 9.71
C ALA A 263 15.93 21.27 8.18
#